data_80b8540528b1f8c1b4d053ee7344a9bd
#
_entry.id   80b8540528b1f8c1b4d053ee7344a9bd
#
_cell.length_a   1.000
_cell.length_b   1.000
_cell.length_c   1.000
_cell.angle_alpha   90.00
_cell.angle_beta   90.00
_cell.angle_gamma   90.00
#
_symmetry.space_group_name_H-M   'P 1'
#
loop_
_entity.id
_entity.type
_entity.pdbx_description
1 polymer ?
#
loop_
_entity_poly.entity_id
_entity_poly.type
_entity_poly.pdbx_seq_one_letter_code
_entity_poly.pdbx_strand_id
1 'polypeptide(L)'
;MGYSLTDVESIMASKPHGEKADVEVRIKTAKGESVEGVSIKLVSSPNGFNQIDKRWLSHYVKMWNIPLDIEQSLKAFLGETPPAKPGRDPNRMYLNELDAAQQKAVIEFFSANKSKIVHDLFAGDGLHAAKWVMVAYKATEKTRWTLRRVDEVMKFFGGGVVAVASHGNLKIGRITMQRKGGDGGRETAKMLQFKINPAQLFDLRYSGN
;
A
#
# COMPACT_ATOMS: atom_id res chain seq x y z
N MET A 1 -14.06 16.28 -4.96
CA MET A 1 -13.03 17.31 -5.17
C MET A 1 -13.52 18.73 -4.79
N GLY A 2 -14.81 18.96 -4.64
CA GLY A 2 -15.35 20.20 -4.07
C GLY A 2 -15.41 21.43 -4.98
N TYR A 3 -15.29 21.24 -6.30
CA TYR A 3 -15.45 22.32 -7.28
C TYR A 3 -16.89 22.41 -7.76
N SER A 4 -17.43 23.63 -7.89
CA SER A 4 -18.65 23.85 -8.64
C SER A 4 -18.35 23.72 -10.14
N LEU A 5 -19.21 23.04 -10.88
CA LEU A 5 -19.05 22.91 -12.32
C LEU A 5 -19.08 24.26 -13.05
N THR A 6 -19.79 25.25 -12.47
CA THR A 6 -19.86 26.63 -13.01
C THR A 6 -18.55 27.40 -12.88
N ASP A 7 -17.67 26.99 -11.94
CA ASP A 7 -16.41 27.69 -11.70
C ASP A 7 -15.23 27.09 -12.50
N VAL A 8 -15.45 25.93 -13.16
CA VAL A 8 -14.41 25.21 -13.89
C VAL A 8 -14.31 25.72 -15.32
N GLU A 9 -13.14 26.28 -15.66
CA GLU A 9 -12.81 26.74 -17.03
C GLU A 9 -12.31 25.60 -17.92
N SER A 10 -11.44 24.73 -17.37
CA SER A 10 -10.92 23.57 -18.09
C SER A 10 -10.48 22.45 -17.15
N ILE A 11 -10.54 21.22 -17.65
CA ILE A 11 -10.03 20.02 -16.97
C ILE A 11 -9.10 19.29 -17.95
N MET A 12 -7.91 18.96 -17.49
CA MET A 12 -6.96 18.11 -18.22
C MET A 12 -6.55 16.94 -17.35
N ALA A 13 -6.41 15.76 -17.97
CA ALA A 13 -5.88 14.59 -17.31
C ALA A 13 -4.57 14.14 -17.98
N SER A 14 -3.59 13.80 -17.17
CA SER A 14 -2.29 13.27 -17.61
C SER A 14 -1.88 12.07 -16.77
N LYS A 15 -0.99 11.25 -17.31
CA LYS A 15 -0.46 10.06 -16.62
C LYS A 15 0.99 10.31 -16.21
N PRO A 16 1.27 10.58 -14.92
CA PRO A 16 2.63 10.65 -14.42
C PRO A 16 3.28 9.26 -14.45
N HIS A 17 4.60 9.20 -14.59
CA HIS A 17 5.34 7.94 -14.58
C HIS A 17 6.12 7.79 -13.27
N GLY A 18 6.04 6.59 -12.66
CA GLY A 18 6.83 6.25 -11.47
C GLY A 18 6.34 6.86 -10.15
N GLU A 19 5.14 7.46 -10.16
CA GLU A 19 4.57 8.18 -9.04
C GLU A 19 3.43 7.41 -8.35
N LYS A 20 2.95 7.92 -7.21
CA LYS A 20 1.80 7.32 -6.49
C LYS A 20 0.48 7.60 -7.18
N ALA A 21 0.33 8.73 -7.83
CA ALA A 21 -0.83 9.01 -8.66
C ALA A 21 -0.73 8.24 -9.98
N ASP A 22 -1.75 7.47 -10.30
CA ASP A 22 -1.91 6.81 -11.61
C ASP A 22 -2.38 7.82 -12.68
N VAL A 23 -3.11 8.86 -12.25
CA VAL A 23 -3.61 9.96 -13.08
C VAL A 23 -3.51 11.27 -12.29
N GLU A 24 -3.06 12.34 -12.95
CA GLU A 24 -3.21 13.72 -12.49
C GLU A 24 -4.37 14.37 -13.21
N VAL A 25 -5.22 15.04 -12.44
CA VAL A 25 -6.30 15.89 -12.95
C VAL A 25 -5.98 17.34 -12.64
N ARG A 26 -5.73 18.14 -13.67
CA ARG A 26 -5.53 19.60 -13.55
C ARG A 26 -6.86 20.29 -13.76
N ILE A 27 -7.27 21.08 -12.77
CA ILE A 27 -8.54 21.80 -12.78
C ILE A 27 -8.22 23.28 -12.76
N LYS A 28 -8.57 23.98 -13.82
CA LYS A 28 -8.41 25.43 -13.92
C LYS A 28 -9.75 26.12 -13.64
N THR A 29 -9.71 27.10 -12.78
CA THR A 29 -10.84 27.96 -12.42
C THR A 29 -10.41 29.43 -12.51
N ALA A 30 -11.35 30.34 -12.48
CA ALA A 30 -11.05 31.79 -12.38
C ALA A 30 -10.18 32.17 -11.16
N LYS A 31 -10.15 31.31 -10.12
CA LYS A 31 -9.36 31.51 -8.90
C LYS A 31 -7.95 30.90 -8.94
N GLY A 32 -7.62 30.18 -10.01
CA GLY A 32 -6.33 29.52 -10.18
C GLY A 32 -6.43 28.06 -10.64
N GLU A 33 -5.28 27.39 -10.66
CA GLU A 33 -5.15 25.99 -11.07
C GLU A 33 -4.86 25.09 -9.85
N SER A 34 -5.48 23.92 -9.81
CA SER A 34 -5.13 22.86 -8.85
C SER A 34 -4.76 21.58 -9.57
N VAL A 35 -3.87 20.79 -8.92
CA VAL A 35 -3.46 19.47 -9.40
C VAL A 35 -3.93 18.44 -8.38
N GLU A 36 -4.73 17.48 -8.85
CA GLU A 36 -5.34 16.42 -8.06
C GLU A 36 -4.79 15.06 -8.52
N GLY A 37 -3.89 14.49 -7.72
CA GLY A 37 -3.35 13.14 -7.96
C GLY A 37 -4.36 12.07 -7.57
N VAL A 38 -4.66 11.13 -8.48
CA VAL A 38 -5.61 10.03 -8.27
C VAL A 38 -4.89 8.69 -8.43
N SER A 39 -4.88 7.88 -7.36
CA SER A 39 -4.48 6.47 -7.47
C SER A 39 -5.70 5.62 -7.79
N ILE A 40 -5.57 4.72 -8.78
CA ILE A 40 -6.69 3.92 -9.30
C ILE A 40 -6.50 2.45 -8.93
N LYS A 41 -7.53 1.83 -8.38
CA LYS A 41 -7.56 0.39 -8.08
C LYS A 41 -8.72 -0.26 -8.82
N LEU A 42 -8.38 -1.26 -9.65
CA LEU A 42 -9.37 -2.05 -10.35
C LEU A 42 -9.63 -3.35 -9.58
N VAL A 43 -10.88 -3.65 -9.30
CA VAL A 43 -11.30 -4.81 -8.52
C VAL A 43 -12.27 -5.65 -9.34
N SER A 44 -12.03 -6.96 -9.40
CA SER A 44 -12.90 -7.93 -10.07
C SER A 44 -13.57 -8.92 -9.10
N SER A 45 -13.21 -8.87 -7.81
CA SER A 45 -13.76 -9.73 -6.76
C SER A 45 -13.88 -8.96 -5.45
N PRO A 46 -14.91 -9.18 -4.62
CA PRO A 46 -15.07 -8.52 -3.32
C PRO A 46 -13.94 -8.86 -2.34
N ASN A 47 -13.28 -10.00 -2.54
CA ASN A 47 -12.16 -10.47 -1.71
C ASN A 47 -10.79 -10.31 -2.41
N GLY A 48 -10.74 -9.58 -3.52
CA GLY A 48 -9.52 -9.37 -4.27
C GLY A 48 -8.53 -8.46 -3.56
N PHE A 49 -7.26 -8.89 -3.49
CA PHE A 49 -6.18 -8.06 -2.95
C PHE A 49 -5.41 -7.39 -4.07
N ASN A 50 -5.29 -6.07 -3.98
CA ASN A 50 -4.50 -5.26 -4.90
C ASN A 50 -3.20 -4.81 -4.25
N GLN A 51 -2.14 -4.80 -5.04
CA GLN A 51 -0.87 -4.22 -4.68
C GLN A 51 -0.99 -2.69 -4.57
N ILE A 52 -0.45 -2.12 -3.48
CA ILE A 52 -0.31 -0.67 -3.33
C ILE A 52 1.13 -0.21 -3.47
N ASP A 53 2.08 -1.08 -3.12
CA ASP A 53 3.51 -0.84 -3.32
C ASP A 53 4.28 -2.17 -3.43
N LYS A 54 5.39 -2.15 -4.16
CA LYS A 54 6.29 -3.29 -4.31
C LYS A 54 7.67 -2.81 -4.71
N ARG A 55 8.68 -3.11 -3.89
CA ARG A 55 10.09 -2.76 -4.12
C ARG A 55 11.01 -3.82 -3.55
N TRP A 56 12.28 -3.75 -3.91
CA TRP A 56 13.33 -4.47 -3.20
C TRP A 56 13.44 -3.99 -1.77
N LEU A 57 13.78 -4.88 -0.83
CA LEU A 57 13.91 -4.52 0.57
C LEU A 57 14.86 -3.34 0.79
N SER A 58 15.97 -3.29 0.06
CA SER A 58 16.96 -2.22 0.15
C SER A 58 16.40 -0.81 -0.07
N HIS A 59 15.32 -0.66 -0.85
CA HIS A 59 14.65 0.62 -1.01
C HIS A 59 13.88 1.02 0.25
N TYR A 60 13.18 0.08 0.88
CA TYR A 60 12.46 0.33 2.13
C TYR A 60 13.42 0.57 3.30
N VAL A 61 14.57 -0.14 3.33
CA VAL A 61 15.63 0.08 4.32
C VAL A 61 16.07 1.54 4.29
N LYS A 62 16.36 2.08 3.12
CA LYS A 62 16.75 3.50 2.94
C LYS A 62 15.59 4.46 3.26
N MET A 63 14.38 4.17 2.76
CA MET A 63 13.22 5.04 2.88
C MET A 63 12.75 5.19 4.34
N TRP A 64 12.76 4.09 5.09
CA TRP A 64 12.24 4.05 6.46
C TRP A 64 13.32 3.96 7.53
N ASN A 65 14.60 3.97 7.15
CA ASN A 65 15.74 3.79 8.06
C ASN A 65 15.61 2.51 8.90
N ILE A 66 15.33 1.38 8.22
CA ILE A 66 15.13 0.08 8.90
C ILE A 66 16.46 -0.34 9.55
N PRO A 67 16.49 -0.62 10.87
CA PRO A 67 17.66 -1.11 11.58
C PRO A 67 18.17 -2.45 11.03
N LEU A 68 19.47 -2.72 11.18
CA LEU A 68 20.15 -3.88 10.61
C LEU A 68 19.56 -5.21 11.07
N ASP A 69 19.21 -5.35 12.33
CA ASP A 69 18.62 -6.57 12.93
C ASP A 69 17.23 -6.87 12.32
N ILE A 70 16.44 -5.83 12.09
CA ILE A 70 15.14 -5.94 11.43
C ILE A 70 15.32 -6.23 9.93
N GLU A 71 16.28 -5.57 9.27
CA GLU A 71 16.64 -5.87 7.88
C GLU A 71 17.02 -7.33 7.70
N GLN A 72 17.83 -7.90 8.61
CA GLN A 72 18.22 -9.32 8.58
C GLN A 72 17.00 -10.23 8.70
N SER A 73 16.09 -9.93 9.62
CA SER A 73 14.82 -10.65 9.79
C SER A 73 13.97 -10.61 8.53
N LEU A 74 13.88 -9.46 7.88
CA LEU A 74 13.14 -9.29 6.62
C LEU A 74 13.83 -9.97 5.42
N LYS A 75 15.17 -10.01 5.37
CA LYS A 75 15.92 -10.78 4.36
C LYS A 75 15.62 -12.28 4.46
N ALA A 76 15.58 -12.82 5.67
CA ALA A 76 15.19 -14.21 5.90
C ALA A 76 13.72 -14.46 5.49
N PHE A 77 12.82 -13.53 5.80
CA PHE A 77 11.41 -13.59 5.39
C PHE A 77 11.22 -13.57 3.87
N LEU A 78 12.02 -12.81 3.15
CA LEU A 78 11.96 -12.70 1.70
C LEU A 78 12.70 -13.84 0.97
N GLY A 79 13.60 -14.56 1.67
CA GLY A 79 14.49 -15.55 1.09
C GLY A 79 15.68 -14.92 0.37
N GLU A 80 16.08 -13.72 0.75
CA GLU A 80 17.35 -13.11 0.33
C GLU A 80 18.53 -13.73 1.11
N THR A 81 18.27 -14.25 2.31
CA THR A 81 19.20 -15.06 3.10
C THR A 81 18.58 -16.43 3.40
N PRO A 82 19.37 -17.50 3.45
CA PRO A 82 18.89 -18.84 3.79
C PRO A 82 18.23 -18.86 5.19
N PRO A 83 17.28 -19.77 5.43
CA PRO A 83 16.71 -20.00 6.76
C PRO A 83 17.77 -20.39 7.77
N ALA A 84 17.72 -19.82 8.97
CA ALA A 84 18.61 -20.18 10.06
C ALA A 84 18.27 -21.55 10.70
N LYS A 85 17.05 -22.06 10.47
CA LYS A 85 16.54 -23.35 10.94
C LYS A 85 15.51 -23.92 9.98
N PRO A 86 15.27 -25.23 9.98
CA PRO A 86 14.19 -25.82 9.18
C PRO A 86 12.84 -25.17 9.49
N GLY A 87 12.07 -24.88 8.45
CA GLY A 87 10.75 -24.25 8.53
C GLY A 87 9.83 -24.80 7.46
N ARG A 88 8.69 -24.13 7.24
CA ARG A 88 7.68 -24.50 6.23
C ARG A 88 8.17 -24.35 4.78
N ASP A 89 9.14 -23.48 4.56
CA ASP A 89 9.72 -23.21 3.25
C ASP A 89 11.24 -23.38 3.34
N PRO A 90 11.87 -24.23 2.51
CA PRO A 90 13.31 -24.47 2.59
C PRO A 90 14.16 -23.25 2.17
N ASN A 91 13.56 -22.26 1.52
CA ASN A 91 14.29 -21.12 0.96
C ASN A 91 14.08 -19.82 1.74
N ARG A 92 13.20 -19.81 2.76
CA ARG A 92 12.90 -18.60 3.53
C ARG A 92 12.28 -18.93 4.90
N MET A 93 12.19 -17.94 5.76
CA MET A 93 11.43 -18.04 7.02
C MET A 93 10.18 -17.18 6.93
N TYR A 94 9.05 -17.67 7.44
CA TYR A 94 7.90 -16.82 7.70
C TYR A 94 8.12 -16.00 8.98
N LEU A 95 7.48 -14.83 9.11
CA LEU A 95 7.71 -13.99 10.29
C LEU A 95 7.34 -14.68 11.61
N ASN A 96 6.35 -15.58 11.59
CA ASN A 96 5.98 -16.37 12.78
C ASN A 96 6.91 -17.58 13.02
N GLU A 97 7.94 -17.78 12.22
CA GLU A 97 9.01 -18.78 12.43
C GLU A 97 10.28 -18.16 12.98
N LEU A 98 10.39 -16.82 12.99
CA LEU A 98 11.46 -16.09 13.66
C LEU A 98 11.40 -16.34 15.18
N ASP A 99 12.46 -16.06 15.91
CA ASP A 99 12.39 -16.09 17.37
C ASP A 99 11.52 -14.95 17.93
N ALA A 100 11.15 -15.06 19.20
CA ALA A 100 10.25 -14.11 19.83
C ALA A 100 10.81 -12.67 19.87
N ALA A 101 12.11 -12.52 20.04
CA ALA A 101 12.77 -11.21 20.07
C ALA A 101 12.78 -10.56 18.70
N GLN A 102 13.09 -11.31 17.64
CA GLN A 102 13.04 -10.86 16.26
C GLN A 102 11.61 -10.46 15.84
N GLN A 103 10.61 -11.31 16.17
CA GLN A 103 9.21 -10.98 15.87
C GLN A 103 8.78 -9.69 16.57
N LYS A 104 9.13 -9.55 17.86
CA LYS A 104 8.83 -8.36 18.64
C LYS A 104 9.47 -7.12 18.03
N ALA A 105 10.76 -7.17 17.69
CA ALA A 105 11.47 -6.05 17.08
C ALA A 105 10.84 -5.60 15.76
N VAL A 106 10.46 -6.54 14.88
CA VAL A 106 9.74 -6.24 13.64
C VAL A 106 8.41 -5.56 13.94
N ILE A 107 7.59 -6.10 14.84
CA ILE A 107 6.28 -5.53 15.21
C ILE A 107 6.45 -4.11 15.78
N GLU A 108 7.38 -3.91 16.69
CA GLU A 108 7.65 -2.62 17.34
C GLU A 108 8.10 -1.57 16.33
N PHE A 109 9.02 -1.92 15.43
CA PHE A 109 9.47 -1.02 14.38
C PHE A 109 8.31 -0.55 13.48
N PHE A 110 7.53 -1.48 12.94
CA PHE A 110 6.40 -1.16 12.08
C PHE A 110 5.28 -0.44 12.83
N SER A 111 5.13 -0.67 14.14
CA SER A 111 4.18 0.04 14.99
C SER A 111 4.60 1.49 15.23
N ALA A 112 5.85 1.71 15.58
CA ALA A 112 6.41 3.04 15.85
C ALA A 112 6.41 3.92 14.58
N ASN A 113 6.68 3.33 13.41
CA ASN A 113 6.75 4.03 12.13
C ASN A 113 5.47 3.96 11.29
N LYS A 114 4.37 3.44 11.84
CA LYS A 114 3.15 3.12 11.10
C LYS A 114 2.60 4.30 10.31
N SER A 115 2.51 5.49 10.89
CA SER A 115 1.96 6.67 10.23
C SER A 115 2.77 7.05 8.98
N LYS A 116 4.10 7.10 9.10
CA LYS A 116 5.00 7.37 7.98
C LYS A 116 4.88 6.31 6.89
N ILE A 117 4.93 5.04 7.28
CA ILE A 117 4.84 3.89 6.35
C ILE A 117 3.51 3.93 5.58
N VAL A 118 2.39 4.14 6.27
CA VAL A 118 1.07 4.22 5.62
C VAL A 118 1.00 5.42 4.67
N HIS A 119 1.56 6.58 5.05
CA HIS A 119 1.64 7.74 4.17
C HIS A 119 2.43 7.42 2.90
N ASP A 120 3.64 6.87 3.01
CA ASP A 120 4.48 6.53 1.86
C ASP A 120 3.83 5.48 0.94
N LEU A 121 3.06 4.53 1.53
CA LEU A 121 2.37 3.50 0.76
C LEU A 121 1.20 4.03 -0.06
N PHE A 122 0.48 5.05 0.42
CA PHE A 122 -0.74 5.55 -0.25
C PHE A 122 -0.57 6.91 -0.92
N ALA A 123 -0.03 7.89 -0.22
CA ALA A 123 0.05 9.26 -0.70
C ALA A 123 1.36 9.51 -1.47
N GLY A 124 2.50 9.12 -0.88
CA GLY A 124 3.80 9.59 -1.34
C GLY A 124 3.97 11.09 -1.09
N ASP A 125 5.09 11.64 -1.54
CA ASP A 125 5.44 13.05 -1.37
C ASP A 125 5.55 13.77 -2.72
N GLY A 126 5.51 15.11 -2.66
CA GLY A 126 5.77 15.98 -3.81
C GLY A 126 4.56 16.26 -4.69
N LEU A 127 4.83 16.80 -5.88
CA LEU A 127 3.82 17.30 -6.81
C LEU A 127 2.86 16.21 -7.31
N HIS A 128 3.36 14.99 -7.45
CA HIS A 128 2.62 13.83 -7.97
C HIS A 128 2.10 12.92 -6.86
N ALA A 129 2.01 13.42 -5.63
CA ALA A 129 1.39 12.70 -4.53
C ALA A 129 -0.07 12.39 -4.82
N ALA A 130 -0.52 11.20 -4.42
CA ALA A 130 -1.93 10.86 -4.54
C ALA A 130 -2.73 11.59 -3.45
N LYS A 131 -3.73 12.37 -3.86
CA LYS A 131 -4.71 13.03 -2.98
C LYS A 131 -6.01 12.24 -2.88
N TRP A 132 -6.27 11.40 -3.89
CA TRP A 132 -7.48 10.63 -4.04
C TRP A 132 -7.18 9.17 -4.38
N VAL A 133 -8.04 8.29 -3.94
CA VAL A 133 -8.04 6.86 -4.33
C VAL A 133 -9.39 6.56 -4.97
N MET A 134 -9.37 6.15 -6.22
CA MET A 134 -10.53 5.67 -6.95
C MET A 134 -10.50 4.15 -6.99
N VAL A 135 -11.62 3.52 -6.64
CA VAL A 135 -11.81 2.07 -6.80
C VAL A 135 -12.90 1.84 -7.81
N ALA A 136 -12.58 1.09 -8.87
CA ALA A 136 -13.55 0.65 -9.86
C ALA A 136 -13.75 -0.87 -9.73
N TYR A 137 -15.00 -1.31 -9.55
CA TYR A 137 -15.39 -2.69 -9.38
C TYR A 137 -16.14 -3.21 -10.60
N LYS A 138 -15.54 -4.18 -11.28
CA LYS A 138 -16.02 -4.73 -12.57
C LYS A 138 -16.59 -6.16 -12.48
N ALA A 139 -16.96 -6.64 -11.31
CA ALA A 139 -17.43 -8.03 -11.15
C ALA A 139 -18.92 -8.23 -11.52
N THR A 140 -19.65 -7.17 -11.89
CA THR A 140 -21.07 -7.23 -12.24
C THR A 140 -21.30 -6.51 -13.58
N GLU A 141 -22.47 -6.71 -14.19
CA GLU A 141 -22.88 -6.01 -15.41
C GLU A 141 -22.79 -4.48 -15.31
N LYS A 142 -23.00 -3.95 -14.09
CA LYS A 142 -22.85 -2.52 -13.81
C LYS A 142 -21.57 -2.26 -13.05
N THR A 143 -20.64 -1.53 -13.67
CA THR A 143 -19.43 -1.05 -13.00
C THR A 143 -19.83 -0.13 -11.85
N ARG A 144 -19.32 -0.43 -10.64
CA ARG A 144 -19.43 0.44 -9.47
C ARG A 144 -18.10 1.12 -9.24
N TRP A 145 -18.11 2.35 -8.77
CA TRP A 145 -16.90 3.06 -8.39
C TRP A 145 -17.13 3.89 -7.12
N THR A 146 -16.03 4.15 -6.42
CA THR A 146 -15.99 5.09 -5.29
C THR A 146 -14.69 5.90 -5.39
N LEU A 147 -14.78 7.18 -5.04
CA LEU A 147 -13.63 8.10 -4.93
C LEU A 147 -13.53 8.54 -3.48
N ARG A 148 -12.35 8.36 -2.89
CA ARG A 148 -12.09 8.68 -1.48
C ARG A 148 -10.86 9.57 -1.36
N ARG A 149 -10.87 10.47 -0.39
CA ARG A 149 -9.66 11.21 -0.02
C ARG A 149 -8.61 10.25 0.50
N VAL A 150 -7.35 10.51 0.17
CA VAL A 150 -6.26 9.62 0.58
C VAL A 150 -6.10 9.56 2.10
N ASP A 151 -6.38 10.66 2.83
CA ASP A 151 -6.35 10.70 4.29
C ASP A 151 -7.39 9.77 4.93
N GLU A 152 -8.62 9.70 4.38
CA GLU A 152 -9.64 8.74 4.81
C GLU A 152 -9.19 7.29 4.55
N VAL A 153 -8.60 7.05 3.39
CA VAL A 153 -8.08 5.74 3.00
C VAL A 153 -6.93 5.30 3.91
N MET A 154 -5.99 6.19 4.21
CA MET A 154 -4.89 5.93 5.13
C MET A 154 -5.39 5.65 6.55
N LYS A 155 -6.34 6.43 7.05
CA LYS A 155 -6.97 6.20 8.36
C LYS A 155 -7.67 4.84 8.41
N PHE A 156 -8.39 4.47 7.35
CA PHE A 156 -9.12 3.20 7.28
C PHE A 156 -8.18 2.01 7.21
N PHE A 157 -7.23 1.98 6.27
CA PHE A 157 -6.33 0.83 6.10
C PHE A 157 -5.23 0.77 7.15
N GLY A 158 -4.72 1.91 7.62
CA GLY A 158 -3.75 1.99 8.70
C GLY A 158 -4.35 1.76 10.10
N GLY A 159 -5.67 1.79 10.22
CA GLY A 159 -6.35 1.56 11.50
C GLY A 159 -6.16 0.14 12.03
N GLY A 160 -5.99 0.00 13.34
CA GLY A 160 -5.73 -1.28 14.02
C GLY A 160 -4.26 -1.47 14.39
N VAL A 161 -3.95 -2.67 14.92
CA VAL A 161 -2.62 -3.02 15.41
C VAL A 161 -1.69 -3.52 14.30
N VAL A 162 -0.38 -3.52 14.60
CA VAL A 162 0.61 -4.25 13.81
C VAL A 162 0.79 -5.62 14.46
N ALA A 163 0.68 -6.68 13.67
CA ALA A 163 0.80 -8.05 14.17
C ALA A 163 1.27 -9.02 13.08
N VAL A 164 1.97 -10.06 13.48
CA VAL A 164 2.27 -11.20 12.60
C VAL A 164 1.03 -12.10 12.53
N ALA A 165 0.53 -12.32 11.32
CA ALA A 165 -0.62 -13.19 11.08
C ALA A 165 -0.24 -14.69 11.23
N SER A 166 -1.23 -15.55 11.46
CA SER A 166 -1.01 -17.00 11.64
C SER A 166 -0.28 -17.67 10.47
N HIS A 167 -0.50 -17.18 9.25
CA HIS A 167 0.21 -17.64 8.06
C HIS A 167 1.56 -16.94 7.80
N GLY A 168 2.04 -16.12 8.75
CA GLY A 168 3.41 -15.59 8.79
C GLY A 168 3.69 -14.33 7.99
N ASN A 169 2.68 -13.63 7.50
CA ASN A 169 2.81 -12.27 6.95
C ASN A 169 2.62 -11.22 8.05
N LEU A 170 3.08 -9.99 7.83
CA LEU A 170 2.78 -8.87 8.75
C LEU A 170 1.48 -8.18 8.33
N LYS A 171 0.64 -7.90 9.32
CA LYS A 171 -0.50 -6.99 9.20
C LYS A 171 -0.13 -5.63 9.79
N ILE A 172 -0.37 -4.56 9.03
CA ILE A 172 -0.23 -3.18 9.48
C ILE A 172 -1.64 -2.59 9.40
N GLY A 173 -2.41 -2.74 10.47
CA GLY A 173 -3.85 -2.54 10.40
C GLY A 173 -4.49 -3.51 9.39
N ARG A 174 -5.11 -2.97 8.33
CA ARG A 174 -5.71 -3.77 7.24
C ARG A 174 -4.77 -4.00 6.05
N ILE A 175 -3.56 -3.45 6.08
CA ILE A 175 -2.54 -3.66 5.04
C ILE A 175 -1.83 -4.98 5.32
N THR A 176 -1.57 -5.76 4.27
CA THR A 176 -0.76 -6.98 4.35
C THR A 176 0.60 -6.73 3.73
N MET A 177 1.66 -6.86 4.53
CA MET A 177 3.04 -6.93 4.06
C MET A 177 3.41 -8.40 3.85
N GLN A 178 3.89 -8.72 2.65
CA GLN A 178 4.25 -10.08 2.27
C GLN A 178 5.39 -10.10 1.25
N ARG A 179 6.02 -11.26 1.08
CA ARG A 179 6.86 -11.56 -0.06
C ARG A 179 5.99 -11.57 -1.33
N LYS A 180 6.48 -11.03 -2.44
CA LYS A 180 5.75 -11.06 -3.71
C LYS A 180 5.40 -12.50 -4.12
N GLY A 181 6.38 -13.40 -4.09
CA GLY A 181 6.19 -14.79 -4.50
C GLY A 181 5.89 -14.95 -5.99
N GLY A 182 5.59 -16.16 -6.43
CA GLY A 182 5.32 -16.46 -7.83
C GLY A 182 6.53 -16.19 -8.74
N ASP A 183 6.28 -15.61 -9.92
CA ASP A 183 7.29 -15.20 -10.91
C ASP A 183 8.13 -16.34 -11.51
N GLY A 184 7.68 -17.61 -11.41
CA GLY A 184 8.41 -18.73 -11.99
C GLY A 184 9.84 -18.91 -11.47
N GLY A 185 10.09 -18.57 -10.19
CA GLY A 185 11.41 -18.67 -9.55
C GLY A 185 12.34 -17.48 -9.80
N ARG A 186 11.89 -16.42 -10.48
CA ARG A 186 12.72 -15.22 -10.69
C ARG A 186 13.05 -14.52 -9.38
N GLU A 187 14.19 -13.83 -9.34
CA GLU A 187 14.63 -13.03 -8.18
C GLU A 187 13.57 -12.01 -7.72
N THR A 188 12.79 -11.45 -8.65
CA THR A 188 11.69 -10.52 -8.33
C THR A 188 10.62 -11.12 -7.40
N ALA A 189 10.57 -12.45 -7.25
CA ALA A 189 9.73 -13.10 -6.25
C ALA A 189 10.11 -12.74 -4.80
N LYS A 190 11.34 -12.31 -4.58
CA LYS A 190 11.88 -11.88 -3.26
C LYS A 190 11.52 -10.44 -2.89
N MET A 191 10.90 -9.68 -3.80
CA MET A 191 10.49 -8.30 -3.48
C MET A 191 9.48 -8.26 -2.33
N LEU A 192 9.59 -7.24 -1.50
CA LEU A 192 8.60 -6.92 -0.47
C LEU A 192 7.41 -6.24 -1.11
N GLN A 193 6.20 -6.67 -0.78
CA GLN A 193 4.95 -6.22 -1.37
C GLN A 193 3.93 -5.87 -0.30
N PHE A 194 3.22 -4.78 -0.51
CA PHE A 194 2.10 -4.35 0.33
C PHE A 194 0.79 -4.46 -0.44
N LYS A 195 -0.21 -5.06 0.18
CA LYS A 195 -1.53 -5.30 -0.42
C LYS A 195 -2.66 -4.86 0.50
N ILE A 196 -3.75 -4.45 -0.13
CA ILE A 196 -5.04 -4.18 0.51
C ILE A 196 -6.16 -4.89 -0.24
N ASN A 197 -7.33 -4.99 0.38
CA ASN A 197 -8.58 -5.25 -0.35
C ASN A 197 -9.31 -3.92 -0.61
N PRO A 198 -9.19 -3.33 -1.82
CA PRO A 198 -9.78 -2.01 -2.09
C PRO A 198 -11.32 -2.03 -2.08
N ALA A 199 -11.95 -3.21 -2.28
CA ALA A 199 -13.41 -3.33 -2.24
C ALA A 199 -14.01 -2.87 -0.89
N GLN A 200 -13.22 -2.96 0.19
CA GLN A 200 -13.64 -2.48 1.52
C GLN A 200 -13.93 -0.96 1.55
N LEU A 201 -13.43 -0.19 0.59
CA LEU A 201 -13.73 1.25 0.51
C LEU A 201 -15.18 1.56 0.08
N PHE A 202 -15.89 0.59 -0.49
CA PHE A 202 -17.32 0.74 -0.79
C PHE A 202 -18.17 0.75 0.49
N ASP A 203 -17.70 0.10 1.55
CA ASP A 203 -18.41 0.01 2.84
C ASP A 203 -18.09 1.19 3.76
N LEU A 204 -17.09 2.00 3.40
CA LEU A 204 -16.73 3.18 4.16
C LEU A 204 -17.81 4.24 4.01
N ARG A 205 -18.52 4.53 5.09
CA ARG A 205 -19.51 5.63 5.10
C ARG A 205 -18.81 6.95 4.85
N TYR A 206 -19.40 7.81 4.03
CA TYR A 206 -18.93 9.18 3.92
C TYR A 206 -19.08 9.84 5.29
N SER A 207 -18.00 10.35 5.85
CA SER A 207 -18.06 11.28 6.98
C SER A 207 -18.71 12.55 6.40
N GLY A 208 -20.02 12.64 6.47
CA GLY A 208 -20.74 13.83 6.02
C GLY A 208 -20.29 15.03 6.88
N ASN A 209 -20.04 16.14 6.22
CA ASN A 209 -20.06 17.47 6.86
C ASN A 209 -21.45 17.78 7.32
#